data_cc3352fa1d7d969ccc8c9101c01f2a79
#
_entry.id   cc3352fa1d7d969ccc8c9101c01f2a79
#
_cell.length_a   1.000
_cell.length_b   1.000
_cell.length_c   1.000
_cell.angle_alpha   90.00
_cell.angle_beta   90.00
_cell.angle_gamma   90.00
#
_symmetry.space_group_name_H-M   'P 1'
#
loop_
_entity.id
_entity.type
_entity.pdbx_description
1 polymer ?
#
loop_
_entity_poly.entity_id
_entity_poly.type
_entity_poly.pdbx_seq_one_letter_code
_entity_poly.pdbx_strand_id
1 'polypeptide(L)'
;MYTSHTQSFARPDGGSAPPQLVLAPMEGVVDHVMRGLLTRDGAFDLCVTEFVRITNTLFPASVFHRYCPELAAGGCTPIGTPVHVQLLGANAVLMAENARLAADHHSQALQ
;
A
#
# COMPACT_ATOMS: atom_id res chain seq x y z
N MET A 1 -2.04 2.06 15.79
CA MET A 1 -1.76 1.71 14.40
C MET A 1 -2.87 2.24 13.52
N TYR A 2 -2.52 2.95 12.49
CA TYR A 2 -3.49 3.47 11.56
C TYR A 2 -3.65 2.50 10.41
N THR A 3 -4.87 2.02 10.22
CA THR A 3 -5.21 1.32 8.99
C THR A 3 -6.24 2.16 8.31
N SER A 4 -5.98 2.42 7.17
CA SER A 4 -6.98 3.10 6.50
C SER A 4 -8.09 2.25 6.24
N HIS A 5 -8.90 2.21 6.47
CA HIS A 5 -9.77 1.53 6.24
C HIS A 5 -10.79 1.72 5.87
N THR A 6 -11.41 1.51 5.61
CA THR A 6 -12.10 1.12 5.76
C THR A 6 -13.22 0.95 5.51
N GLN A 7 -13.64 1.28 5.00
CA GLN A 7 -14.76 1.39 4.67
C GLN A 7 -15.17 0.97 3.40
N SER A 8 -16.33 0.85 2.98
CA SER A 8 -16.77 0.62 1.63
C SER A 8 -16.23 1.72 0.76
N PHE A 9 -15.62 1.36 -0.31
CA PHE A 9 -15.18 2.32 -1.28
C PHE A 9 -16.38 2.75 -2.11
N ALA A 10 -16.59 4.04 -2.23
CA ALA A 10 -17.63 4.58 -3.11
C ALA A 10 -17.25 4.29 -4.55
N ARG A 11 -18.18 3.77 -5.33
CA ARG A 11 -17.96 3.57 -6.75
C ARG A 11 -18.20 4.85 -7.52
N PRO A 12 -17.56 5.00 -8.68
CA PRO A 12 -17.81 6.19 -9.51
C PRO A 12 -19.26 6.33 -9.92
N ASP A 13 -20.02 5.24 -9.95
CA ASP A 13 -21.44 5.26 -10.30
C ASP A 13 -22.35 5.62 -9.12
N GLY A 14 -21.77 5.96 -7.97
CA GLY A 14 -22.52 6.34 -6.78
C GLY A 14 -23.01 5.17 -5.94
N GLY A 15 -22.72 3.94 -6.33
CA GLY A 15 -23.10 2.76 -5.56
C GLY A 15 -22.12 2.45 -4.47
N SER A 16 -22.56 1.66 -3.46
CA SER A 16 -21.67 1.08 -2.48
C SER A 16 -21.00 -0.15 -3.07
N ALA A 17 -19.71 -0.27 -2.90
CA ALA A 17 -19.03 -1.49 -3.27
C ALA A 17 -19.38 -2.60 -2.27
N PRO A 18 -19.47 -3.86 -2.70
CA PRO A 18 -19.55 -4.96 -1.76
C PRO A 18 -18.28 -5.02 -0.92
N PRO A 19 -18.26 -5.75 0.20
CA PRO A 19 -17.04 -5.93 0.98
C PRO A 19 -15.91 -6.38 0.07
N GLN A 20 -14.78 -5.71 0.18
CA GLN A 20 -13.63 -6.02 -0.65
C GLN A 20 -12.77 -7.08 0.02
N LEU A 21 -12.14 -7.91 -0.82
CA LEU A 21 -11.18 -8.88 -0.35
C LEU A 21 -9.80 -8.23 -0.35
N VAL A 22 -9.24 -8.03 0.83
CA VAL A 22 -7.96 -7.38 1.02
C VAL A 22 -6.92 -8.41 1.44
N LEU A 23 -5.79 -8.44 0.72
CA LEU A 23 -4.68 -9.29 1.12
C LEU A 23 -3.92 -8.59 2.24
N ALA A 24 -4.07 -9.13 3.45
CA ALA A 24 -3.43 -8.58 4.64
C ALA A 24 -1.93 -8.89 4.63
N PRO A 25 -1.12 -8.01 5.20
CA PRO A 25 0.31 -8.28 5.32
C PRO A 25 0.59 -9.33 6.39
N MET A 26 1.66 -10.08 6.17
CA MET A 26 2.20 -10.97 7.19
C MET A 26 3.71 -10.80 7.14
N GLU A 27 4.27 -10.20 8.19
CA GLU A 27 5.67 -9.83 8.23
C GLU A 27 6.57 -11.04 7.99
N GLY A 28 7.52 -10.89 7.07
CA GLY A 28 8.45 -11.94 6.71
C GLY A 28 7.87 -13.03 5.81
N VAL A 29 6.59 -12.98 5.48
CA VAL A 29 5.93 -14.00 4.65
C VAL A 29 5.31 -13.41 3.40
N VAL A 30 4.46 -12.39 3.55
CA VAL A 30 3.77 -11.79 2.41
C VAL A 30 4.53 -10.56 1.94
N ASP A 31 5.49 -10.78 1.06
CA ASP A 31 6.28 -9.73 0.42
C ASP A 31 5.74 -9.47 -0.99
N HIS A 32 6.50 -8.70 -1.79
CA HIS A 32 6.06 -8.38 -3.15
C HIS A 32 5.92 -9.60 -4.04
N VAL A 33 6.76 -10.62 -3.83
CA VAL A 33 6.68 -11.87 -4.61
C VAL A 33 5.37 -12.58 -4.27
N MET A 34 5.07 -12.72 -2.99
CA MET A 34 3.83 -13.36 -2.56
C MET A 34 2.61 -12.55 -2.97
N ARG A 35 2.68 -11.21 -2.91
CA ARG A 35 1.57 -10.38 -3.40
C ARG A 35 1.30 -10.63 -4.88
N GLY A 36 2.37 -10.72 -5.68
CA GLY A 36 2.22 -11.03 -7.10
C GLY A 36 1.59 -12.39 -7.34
N LEU A 37 2.03 -13.41 -6.58
CA LEU A 37 1.51 -14.76 -6.73
C LEU A 37 0.06 -14.89 -6.26
N LEU A 38 -0.26 -14.35 -5.09
CA LEU A 38 -1.58 -14.51 -4.49
C LEU A 38 -2.66 -13.68 -5.20
N THR A 39 -2.27 -12.66 -5.96
CA THR A 39 -3.24 -11.85 -6.70
C THR A 39 -3.39 -12.26 -8.16
N ARG A 40 -2.72 -13.31 -8.61
CA ARG A 40 -2.67 -13.68 -10.03
C ARG A 40 -4.03 -13.98 -10.63
N ASP A 41 -4.96 -14.50 -9.85
CA ASP A 41 -6.30 -14.84 -10.35
C ASP A 41 -7.28 -13.66 -10.23
N GLY A 42 -6.83 -12.51 -9.72
CA GLY A 42 -7.70 -11.35 -9.60
C GLY A 42 -8.68 -11.41 -8.43
N ALA A 43 -8.49 -12.34 -7.49
CA ALA A 43 -9.43 -12.51 -6.39
C ALA A 43 -9.36 -11.40 -5.34
N PHE A 44 -8.22 -10.72 -5.25
CA PHE A 44 -8.06 -9.63 -4.27
C PHE A 44 -8.28 -8.29 -4.93
N ASP A 45 -8.94 -7.40 -4.20
CA ASP A 45 -9.20 -6.04 -4.65
C ASP A 45 -8.11 -5.07 -4.23
N LEU A 46 -7.35 -5.43 -3.21
CA LEU A 46 -6.35 -4.54 -2.61
C LEU A 46 -5.33 -5.37 -1.84
N CYS A 47 -4.08 -4.93 -1.88
CA CYS A 47 -3.03 -5.45 -1.00
C CYS A 47 -2.56 -4.35 -0.07
N VAL A 48 -2.09 -4.73 1.12
CA VAL A 48 -1.46 -3.82 2.08
C VAL A 48 -0.08 -4.36 2.41
N THR A 49 0.92 -3.49 2.42
CA THR A 49 2.28 -3.91 2.73
C THR A 49 2.48 -4.17 4.22
N GLU A 50 3.58 -4.83 4.56
CA GLU A 50 4.08 -4.85 5.93
C GLU A 50 4.29 -3.43 6.44
N PHE A 51 4.34 -3.27 7.78
CA PHE A 51 4.53 -1.97 8.38
C PHE A 51 5.87 -1.35 7.97
N VAL A 52 5.84 -0.11 7.52
CA VAL A 52 7.02 0.73 7.51
C VAL A 52 6.99 1.52 8.82
N ARG A 53 7.88 1.20 9.75
CA ARG A 53 7.87 1.82 11.07
C ARG A 53 8.50 3.18 11.01
N ILE A 54 7.71 4.21 11.32
CA ILE A 54 8.17 5.59 11.36
C ILE A 54 8.52 5.94 12.79
N THR A 55 9.81 6.19 13.04
CA THR A 55 10.29 6.50 14.40
C THR A 55 10.59 7.98 14.55
N ASN A 56 11.74 8.44 14.07
CA ASN A 56 12.18 9.81 14.32
C ASN A 56 12.82 10.45 13.09
N THR A 57 12.59 9.93 11.90
CA THR A 57 13.23 10.45 10.69
C THR A 57 12.33 10.33 9.48
N LEU A 58 12.59 11.17 8.50
CA LEU A 58 12.00 11.04 7.18
C LEU A 58 12.81 10.02 6.38
N PHE A 59 12.16 8.99 5.90
CA PHE A 59 12.86 7.93 5.18
C PHE A 59 13.13 8.32 3.74
N PRO A 60 14.27 7.89 3.19
CA PRO A 60 14.53 8.05 1.75
C PRO A 60 13.60 7.15 0.94
N ALA A 61 13.44 7.51 -0.34
CA ALA A 61 12.61 6.75 -1.27
C ALA A 61 12.94 5.26 -1.30
N SER A 62 14.22 4.93 -1.18
CA SER A 62 14.69 3.55 -1.25
C SER A 62 14.06 2.65 -0.19
N VAL A 63 13.70 3.21 0.97
CA VAL A 63 13.04 2.44 2.02
C VAL A 63 11.65 2.02 1.57
N PHE A 64 10.87 2.95 1.01
CA PHE A 64 9.53 2.64 0.54
C PHE A 64 9.56 1.65 -0.63
N HIS A 65 10.53 1.80 -1.55
CA HIS A 65 10.68 0.86 -2.66
C HIS A 65 11.11 -0.52 -2.21
N ARG A 66 11.82 -0.62 -1.09
CA ARG A 66 12.19 -1.92 -0.52
C ARG A 66 10.98 -2.66 0.02
N TYR A 67 10.09 -1.97 0.74
CA TYR A 67 8.87 -2.57 1.26
C TYR A 67 7.81 -2.76 0.19
N CYS A 68 7.79 -1.89 -0.81
CA CYS A 68 6.79 -1.91 -1.87
C CYS A 68 7.44 -1.64 -3.22
N PRO A 69 8.11 -2.62 -3.80
CA PRO A 69 8.68 -2.46 -5.15
C PRO A 69 7.62 -2.11 -6.20
N GLU A 70 6.37 -2.43 -5.94
CA GLU A 70 5.26 -2.11 -6.83
C GLU A 70 5.09 -0.60 -7.04
N LEU A 71 5.65 0.24 -6.17
CA LEU A 71 5.61 1.69 -6.38
C LEU A 71 6.26 2.10 -7.71
N ALA A 72 7.27 1.37 -8.15
CA ALA A 72 7.91 1.63 -9.44
C ALA A 72 7.11 1.08 -10.62
N ALA A 73 6.05 0.35 -10.36
CA ALA A 73 5.22 -0.29 -11.38
C ALA A 73 3.76 0.18 -11.29
N GLY A 74 3.55 1.46 -11.00
CA GLY A 74 2.21 2.04 -10.94
C GLY A 74 1.47 1.76 -9.64
N GLY A 75 2.16 1.24 -8.63
CA GLY A 75 1.53 0.95 -7.35
C GLY A 75 0.64 -0.28 -7.34
N CYS A 76 0.86 -1.19 -8.28
CA CYS A 76 0.03 -2.38 -8.45
C CYS A 76 0.88 -3.63 -8.60
N THR A 77 0.28 -4.79 -8.32
CA THR A 77 0.87 -6.08 -8.65
C THR A 77 0.85 -6.28 -10.18
N PRO A 78 1.54 -7.31 -10.71
CA PRO A 78 1.56 -7.52 -12.16
C PRO A 78 0.19 -7.64 -12.81
N ILE A 79 -0.81 -8.19 -12.12
CA ILE A 79 -2.16 -8.28 -12.66
C ILE A 79 -2.94 -6.97 -12.51
N GLY A 80 -2.43 -6.00 -11.75
CA GLY A 80 -3.07 -4.71 -11.59
C GLY A 80 -3.77 -4.50 -10.24
N THR A 81 -3.57 -5.38 -9.27
CA THR A 81 -4.16 -5.20 -7.94
C THR A 81 -3.41 -4.09 -7.21
N PRO A 82 -4.10 -3.04 -6.72
CA PRO A 82 -3.45 -1.94 -6.01
C PRO A 82 -2.75 -2.41 -4.74
N VAL A 83 -1.63 -1.77 -4.43
CA VAL A 83 -0.86 -2.05 -3.21
C VAL A 83 -0.74 -0.76 -2.41
N HIS A 84 -1.22 -0.78 -1.18
CA HIS A 84 -1.13 0.36 -0.27
C HIS A 84 0.01 0.16 0.72
N VAL A 85 0.85 1.16 0.86
CA VAL A 85 1.93 1.15 1.85
C VAL A 85 1.33 1.44 3.21
N GLN A 86 1.67 0.61 4.19
CA GLN A 86 1.18 0.78 5.56
C GLN A 86 2.28 1.38 6.43
N LEU A 87 1.95 2.46 7.11
CA LEU A 87 2.87 3.14 8.00
C LEU A 87 2.45 2.93 9.45
N LEU A 88 3.44 2.77 10.33
CA LEU A 88 3.21 2.62 11.75
C LEU A 88 4.10 3.60 12.51
N GLY A 89 3.51 4.46 13.33
CA GLY A 89 4.27 5.43 14.11
C GLY A 89 3.38 6.23 15.04
N ALA A 90 4.01 6.98 15.96
CA ALA A 90 3.31 7.79 16.96
C ALA A 90 3.42 9.29 16.70
N ASN A 91 4.39 9.72 15.89
CA ASN A 91 4.60 11.14 15.62
C ASN A 91 3.79 11.55 14.40
N ALA A 92 2.75 12.36 14.62
CA ALA A 92 1.82 12.73 13.57
C ALA A 92 2.48 13.52 12.43
N VAL A 93 3.43 14.39 12.75
CA VAL A 93 4.11 15.20 11.74
C VAL A 93 4.97 14.32 10.84
N LEU A 94 5.78 13.45 11.43
CA LEU A 94 6.61 12.51 10.67
C LEU A 94 5.79 11.52 9.89
N MET A 95 4.66 11.07 10.44
CA MET A 95 3.74 10.20 9.72
C MET A 95 3.22 10.88 8.47
N ALA A 96 2.80 12.14 8.59
CA ALA A 96 2.27 12.91 7.46
C ALA A 96 3.35 13.15 6.40
N GLU A 97 4.56 13.49 6.82
CA GLU A 97 5.65 13.75 5.89
C GLU A 97 6.07 12.49 5.14
N ASN A 98 6.17 11.36 5.84
CA ASN A 98 6.52 10.09 5.20
C ASN A 98 5.40 9.61 4.28
N ALA A 99 4.14 9.81 4.67
CA ALA A 99 3.00 9.44 3.84
C ALA A 99 2.98 10.25 2.54
N ARG A 100 3.29 11.55 2.62
CA ARG A 100 3.39 12.40 1.43
C ARG A 100 4.49 11.93 0.50
N LEU A 101 5.64 11.58 1.07
CA LEU A 101 6.77 11.10 0.28
C LEU A 101 6.42 9.80 -0.45
N ALA A 102 5.78 8.87 0.22
CA ALA A 102 5.35 7.62 -0.40
C ALA A 102 4.33 7.88 -1.51
N ALA A 103 3.40 8.79 -1.30
CA ALA A 103 2.39 9.15 -2.31
C ALA A 103 3.03 9.81 -3.52
N ASP A 104 4.04 10.67 -3.31
CA ASP A 104 4.74 11.32 -4.41
C ASP A 104 5.46 10.30 -5.29
N HIS A 105 6.07 9.29 -4.69
CA HIS A 105 6.72 8.23 -5.46
C HIS A 105 5.72 7.42 -6.26
N HIS A 106 4.55 7.15 -5.70
CA HIS A 106 3.47 6.48 -6.43
C HIS A 106 3.05 7.33 -7.63
N SER A 107 2.87 8.64 -7.44
CA SER A 107 2.47 9.54 -8.52
C SER A 107 3.50 9.59 -9.63
N GLN A 108 4.78 9.59 -9.29
CA GLN A 108 5.84 9.58 -10.28
C GLN A 108 5.84 8.29 -11.09
N ALA A 109 5.54 7.17 -10.48
CA ALA A 109 5.49 5.89 -11.16
C ALA A 109 4.35 5.83 -12.18
N LEU A 110 3.30 6.62 -12.00
CA LEU A 110 2.15 6.66 -12.91
C LEU A 110 2.40 7.56 -14.11
N GLN A 111 3.45 8.34 -14.09
CA GLN A 111 3.83 9.20 -15.21
C GLN A 111 4.71 8.46 -16.19
#